data_6243186334afb5a304783167c34309b9
#
_entry.id   6243186334afb5a304783167c34309b9
#
_cell.length_a   1.000
_cell.length_b   1.000
_cell.length_c   1.000
_cell.angle_alpha   90.00
_cell.angle_beta   90.00
_cell.angle_gamma   90.00
#
_symmetry.space_group_name_H-M   'P 1'
#
loop_
_entity.id
_entity.type
_entity.pdbx_description
1 polymer ?
#
loop_
_entity_poly.entity_id
_entity_poly.type
_entity_poly.pdbx_seq_one_letter_code
_entity_poly.pdbx_strand_id
1 'polypeptide(L)'
;MAGLIADVAARPRGAAQPLRFGLSAFVVARETREQAQAAHERLLSLAAKDAPMKAIQKQNTDPKVVMMQTMQKTPRVGTNGGTAAGLVGSYDEVAARIRAFDAAGIELFMLQFQPFEAEMRRFAEEVIPRVRSAPN
;
A
#
# COMPACT_ATOMS: atom_id res chain seq x y z
N MET A 1 -9.11 10.41 0.28
CA MET A 1 -9.19 9.39 -0.81
C MET A 1 -10.58 9.35 -1.44
N ALA A 2 -11.66 9.20 -0.69
CA ALA A 2 -13.03 9.16 -1.23
C ALA A 2 -13.36 10.35 -2.17
N GLY A 3 -12.99 11.58 -1.84
CA GLY A 3 -13.22 12.75 -2.69
C GLY A 3 -12.49 12.68 -4.04
N LEU A 4 -11.27 12.10 -4.09
CA LEU A 4 -10.54 11.91 -5.34
C LEU A 4 -11.21 10.84 -6.22
N ILE A 5 -11.69 9.76 -5.61
CA ILE A 5 -12.44 8.71 -6.32
C ILE A 5 -13.73 9.31 -6.91
N ALA A 6 -14.49 10.07 -6.12
CA ALA A 6 -15.70 10.73 -6.57
C ALA A 6 -15.45 11.71 -7.73
N ASP A 7 -14.40 12.55 -7.64
CA ASP A 7 -14.01 13.47 -8.72
C ASP A 7 -13.70 12.73 -10.02
N VAL A 8 -12.86 11.67 -9.93
CA VAL A 8 -12.49 10.90 -11.13
C VAL A 8 -13.68 10.12 -11.69
N ALA A 9 -14.55 9.58 -10.84
CA ALA A 9 -15.75 8.85 -11.27
C ALA A 9 -16.76 9.74 -11.97
N ALA A 10 -16.85 11.02 -11.57
CA ALA A 10 -17.77 12.00 -12.14
C ALA A 10 -17.34 12.55 -13.51
N ARG A 11 -16.12 12.30 -13.96
CA ARG A 11 -15.62 12.84 -15.24
C ARG A 11 -16.32 12.18 -16.43
N PRO A 12 -16.78 12.97 -17.45
CA PRO A 12 -17.43 12.44 -18.64
C PRO A 12 -16.51 11.45 -19.38
N ARG A 13 -17.04 10.27 -19.76
CA ARG A 13 -16.25 9.21 -20.40
C ARG A 13 -16.95 8.52 -21.58
N GLY A 14 -18.02 9.11 -22.10
CA GLY A 14 -18.78 8.50 -23.17
C GLY A 14 -19.40 7.14 -22.78
N ALA A 15 -19.45 6.21 -23.72
CA ALA A 15 -20.03 4.86 -23.52
C ALA A 15 -19.09 3.87 -22.81
N ALA A 16 -18.00 4.35 -22.18
CA ALA A 16 -17.06 3.47 -21.49
C ALA A 16 -17.65 2.87 -20.22
N GLN A 17 -17.21 1.65 -19.86
CA GLN A 17 -17.61 1.01 -18.62
C GLN A 17 -17.22 1.83 -17.39
N PRO A 18 -17.94 1.69 -16.26
CA PRO A 18 -17.56 2.32 -14.99
C PRO A 18 -16.11 2.03 -14.60
N LEU A 19 -15.44 3.04 -14.02
CA LEU A 19 -14.10 2.85 -13.49
C LEU A 19 -14.15 1.97 -12.25
N ARG A 20 -13.20 1.07 -12.17
CA ARG A 20 -12.85 0.38 -10.94
C ARG A 20 -11.55 0.96 -10.40
N PHE A 21 -11.49 1.16 -9.10
CA PHE A 21 -10.34 1.77 -8.46
C PHE A 21 -9.50 0.73 -7.73
N GLY A 22 -8.19 0.80 -7.94
CA GLY A 22 -7.23 -0.09 -7.31
C GLY A 22 -6.18 0.69 -6.51
N LEU A 23 -5.61 0.02 -5.52
CA LEU A 23 -4.51 0.51 -4.70
C LEU A 23 -3.35 -0.46 -4.78
N SER A 24 -2.15 0.08 -5.05
CA SER A 24 -0.90 -0.67 -4.90
C SER A 24 -0.22 -0.30 -3.59
N ALA A 25 0.17 -1.30 -2.78
CA ALA A 25 0.78 -1.06 -1.48
C ALA A 25 1.74 -2.18 -1.06
N PHE A 26 2.72 -1.81 -0.23
CA PHE A 26 3.58 -2.75 0.46
C PHE A 26 2.99 -3.07 1.84
N VAL A 27 2.99 -4.35 2.22
CA VAL A 27 2.39 -4.84 3.47
C VAL A 27 3.46 -5.34 4.42
N VAL A 28 3.34 -4.94 5.69
CA VAL A 28 4.08 -5.52 6.81
C VAL A 28 3.08 -5.82 7.93
N ALA A 29 2.57 -7.04 7.97
CA ALA A 29 1.60 -7.48 8.96
C ALA A 29 2.22 -8.47 9.94
N ARG A 30 2.00 -8.27 11.24
CA ARG A 30 2.48 -9.14 12.33
C ARG A 30 1.36 -9.37 13.35
N GLU A 31 1.63 -10.20 14.33
CA GLU A 31 0.71 -10.45 15.42
C GLU A 31 0.47 -9.17 16.24
N THR A 32 1.52 -8.40 16.50
CA THR A 32 1.43 -7.11 17.21
C THR A 32 1.96 -5.95 16.36
N ARG A 33 1.54 -4.74 16.74
CA ARG A 33 2.01 -3.49 16.13
C ARG A 33 3.53 -3.33 16.29
N GLU A 34 4.06 -3.65 17.45
CA GLU A 34 5.48 -3.51 17.77
C GLU A 34 6.34 -4.42 16.89
N GLN A 35 5.91 -5.68 16.69
CA GLN A 35 6.57 -6.61 15.78
C GLN A 35 6.53 -6.11 14.32
N ALA A 36 5.40 -5.55 13.88
CA ALA A 36 5.27 -4.99 12.54
C ALA A 36 6.18 -3.77 12.36
N GLN A 37 6.25 -2.90 13.36
CA GLN A 37 7.11 -1.73 13.35
C GLN A 37 8.59 -2.12 13.27
N ALA A 38 9.04 -3.07 14.11
CA ALA A 38 10.41 -3.56 14.07
C ALA A 38 10.78 -4.19 12.72
N ALA A 39 9.85 -4.98 12.13
CA ALA A 39 10.05 -5.54 10.79
C ALA A 39 10.15 -4.45 9.71
N HIS A 40 9.31 -3.42 9.79
CA HIS A 40 9.34 -2.28 8.87
C HIS A 40 10.65 -1.49 9.00
N GLU A 41 11.11 -1.19 10.20
CA GLU A 41 12.38 -0.49 10.45
C GLU A 41 13.57 -1.27 9.90
N ARG A 42 13.56 -2.61 10.05
CA ARG A 42 14.57 -3.47 9.43
C ARG A 42 14.58 -3.33 7.91
N LEU A 43 13.42 -3.35 7.26
CA LEU A 43 13.32 -3.17 5.81
C LEU A 43 13.81 -1.78 5.38
N LEU A 44 13.47 -0.73 6.12
CA LEU A 44 13.97 0.62 5.88
C LEU A 44 15.49 0.70 6.00
N SER A 45 16.09 0.01 6.99
CA SER A 45 17.55 -0.03 7.16
C SER A 45 18.25 -0.72 5.99
N LEU A 46 17.64 -1.76 5.42
CA LEU A 46 18.15 -2.42 4.22
C LEU A 46 18.02 -1.52 2.99
N ALA A 47 16.87 -0.88 2.81
CA ALA A 47 16.64 0.07 1.72
C ALA A 47 17.56 1.30 1.79
N ALA A 48 18.06 1.68 2.97
CA ALA A 48 19.03 2.76 3.12
C ALA A 48 20.38 2.43 2.47
N LYS A 49 20.72 1.14 2.34
CA LYS A 49 21.97 0.68 1.71
C LYS A 49 21.94 0.79 0.18
N ASP A 50 20.78 0.97 -0.44
CA ASP A 50 20.59 1.15 -1.88
C ASP A 50 20.74 2.62 -2.32
N ALA A 51 21.73 3.32 -1.79
CA ALA A 51 21.99 4.73 -2.12
C ALA A 51 22.18 4.99 -3.64
N PRO A 52 22.87 4.14 -4.43
CA PRO A 52 22.99 4.33 -5.87
C PRO A 52 21.63 4.28 -6.59
N MET A 53 20.77 3.36 -6.24
CA MET A 53 19.43 3.25 -6.82
C MET A 53 18.58 4.48 -6.51
N LYS A 54 18.69 5.03 -5.31
CA LYS A 54 18.00 6.28 -4.92
C LYS A 54 18.44 7.48 -5.76
N ALA A 55 19.73 7.58 -6.07
CA ALA A 55 20.25 8.64 -6.91
C ALA A 55 19.68 8.57 -8.34
N ILE A 56 19.65 7.36 -8.93
CA ILE A 56 19.06 7.10 -10.26
C ILE A 56 17.55 7.42 -10.26
N GLN A 57 16.82 6.99 -9.23
CA GLN A 57 15.40 7.31 -9.11
C GLN A 57 15.15 8.82 -9.02
N LYS A 58 15.96 9.55 -8.27
CA LYS A 58 15.84 11.00 -8.13
C LYS A 58 16.08 11.72 -9.46
N GLN A 59 17.04 11.27 -10.26
CA GLN A 59 17.32 11.85 -11.57
C GLN A 59 16.19 11.61 -12.59
N ASN A 60 15.52 10.47 -12.51
CA ASN A 60 14.47 10.07 -13.46
C ASN A 60 13.04 10.41 -12.96
N THR A 61 12.92 11.18 -11.88
CA THR A 61 11.62 11.49 -11.28
C THR A 61 11.11 12.85 -11.74
N ASP A 62 9.98 12.89 -12.44
CA ASP A 62 9.30 14.14 -12.74
C ASP A 62 8.60 14.68 -11.47
N PRO A 63 9.03 15.85 -10.96
CA PRO A 63 8.46 16.44 -9.75
C PRO A 63 7.01 16.88 -9.90
N LYS A 64 6.46 16.95 -11.11
CA LYS A 64 5.06 17.30 -11.37
C LYS A 64 4.11 16.12 -11.21
N VAL A 65 4.61 14.89 -11.21
CA VAL A 65 3.80 13.70 -11.05
C VAL A 65 3.50 13.47 -9.57
N VAL A 66 2.23 13.50 -9.17
CA VAL A 66 1.78 13.40 -7.77
C VAL A 66 2.31 12.13 -7.08
N MET A 67 2.30 10.99 -7.77
CA MET A 67 2.88 9.75 -7.26
C MET A 67 4.36 9.91 -6.93
N MET A 68 5.13 10.60 -7.77
CA MET A 68 6.55 10.87 -7.57
C MET A 68 6.81 11.79 -6.37
N GLN A 69 5.94 12.78 -6.13
CA GLN A 69 6.02 13.64 -4.95
C GLN A 69 5.83 12.84 -3.66
N THR A 70 4.86 11.93 -3.62
CA THR A 70 4.65 11.03 -2.48
C THR A 70 5.86 10.13 -2.27
N MET A 71 6.46 9.67 -3.35
CA MET A 71 7.67 8.85 -3.34
C MET A 71 8.90 9.56 -2.74
N GLN A 72 8.99 10.87 -2.84
CA GLN A 72 10.11 11.66 -2.30
C GLN A 72 9.94 12.00 -0.82
N LYS A 73 8.71 12.07 -0.32
CA LYS A 73 8.38 12.57 1.02
C LYS A 73 8.42 11.52 2.13
N THR A 74 8.34 10.26 1.80
CA THR A 74 8.27 9.17 2.79
C THR A 74 9.42 8.18 2.64
N PRO A 75 10.03 7.72 3.75
CA PRO A 75 10.94 6.59 3.73
C PRO A 75 10.25 5.37 3.09
N ARG A 76 10.95 4.67 2.19
CA ARG A 76 10.28 3.69 1.33
C ARG A 76 10.81 2.29 1.52
N VAL A 77 9.85 1.38 1.62
CA VAL A 77 10.04 -0.03 1.35
C VAL A 77 9.15 -0.39 0.17
N GLY A 78 9.70 -1.11 -0.80
CA GLY A 78 8.98 -1.52 -2.00
C GLY A 78 8.86 -0.45 -3.08
N THR A 79 8.06 -0.74 -4.10
CA THR A 79 7.75 0.11 -5.25
C THR A 79 6.31 0.64 -5.17
N ASN A 80 5.87 1.43 -6.15
CA ASN A 80 4.46 1.82 -6.33
C ASN A 80 3.78 2.37 -5.06
N GLY A 81 4.40 3.34 -4.40
CA GLY A 81 3.85 3.95 -3.18
C GLY A 81 4.33 3.30 -1.87
N GLY A 82 4.90 2.10 -1.93
CA GLY A 82 5.50 1.43 -0.77
C GLY A 82 4.53 1.32 0.41
N THR A 83 4.99 1.68 1.60
CA THR A 83 4.21 1.63 2.85
C THR A 83 3.34 2.87 3.10
N ALA A 84 3.24 3.82 2.15
CA ALA A 84 2.44 5.05 2.32
C ALA A 84 0.94 4.80 2.53
N ALA A 85 0.41 3.65 2.07
CA ALA A 85 -0.97 3.24 2.32
C ALA A 85 -1.25 2.89 3.80
N GLY A 86 -0.21 2.75 4.63
CA GLY A 86 -0.33 2.42 6.04
C GLY A 86 -0.73 0.97 6.32
N LEU A 87 -0.37 0.03 5.42
CA LEU A 87 -0.55 -1.41 5.64
C LEU A 87 0.63 -2.01 6.43
N VAL A 88 1.01 -1.31 7.51
CA VAL A 88 2.03 -1.72 8.48
C VAL A 88 1.38 -1.72 9.86
N GLY A 89 1.29 -2.88 10.50
CA GLY A 89 0.62 -3.00 11.80
C GLY A 89 0.31 -4.43 12.19
N SER A 90 -0.50 -4.58 13.24
CA SER A 90 -1.03 -5.90 13.61
C SER A 90 -1.94 -6.44 12.50
N TYR A 91 -2.23 -7.74 12.54
CA TYR A 91 -3.14 -8.36 11.57
C TYR A 91 -4.51 -7.68 11.56
N ASP A 92 -5.03 -7.33 12.75
CA ASP A 92 -6.31 -6.66 12.88
C ASP A 92 -6.29 -5.23 12.35
N GLU A 93 -5.21 -4.49 12.59
CA GLU A 93 -5.04 -3.13 12.09
C GLU A 93 -4.94 -3.10 10.56
N VAL A 94 -4.17 -4.02 9.97
CA VAL A 94 -4.06 -4.14 8.52
C VAL A 94 -5.40 -4.53 7.91
N ALA A 95 -6.12 -5.48 8.49
CA ALA A 95 -7.46 -5.87 8.06
C ALA A 95 -8.45 -4.70 8.14
N ALA A 96 -8.47 -3.96 9.25
CA ALA A 96 -9.31 -2.78 9.41
C ALA A 96 -9.00 -1.69 8.37
N ARG A 97 -7.73 -1.50 8.04
CA ARG A 97 -7.30 -0.53 7.02
C ARG A 97 -7.76 -0.93 5.63
N ILE A 98 -7.69 -2.22 5.29
CA ILE A 98 -8.19 -2.75 4.01
C ILE A 98 -9.70 -2.52 3.89
N ARG A 99 -10.48 -2.82 4.94
CA ARG A 99 -11.92 -2.54 4.96
C ARG A 99 -12.24 -1.06 4.81
N ALA A 100 -11.44 -0.18 5.42
CA ALA A 100 -11.62 1.26 5.27
C ALA A 100 -11.35 1.73 3.82
N PHE A 101 -10.41 1.12 3.11
CA PHE A 101 -10.19 1.38 1.70
C PHE A 101 -11.35 0.86 0.83
N ASP A 102 -11.83 -0.34 1.10
CA ASP A 102 -13.00 -0.93 0.43
C ASP A 102 -14.23 -0.03 0.60
N ALA A 103 -14.54 0.38 1.81
CA ALA A 103 -15.62 1.34 2.10
C ALA A 103 -15.43 2.70 1.40
N ALA A 104 -14.20 3.08 1.06
CA ALA A 104 -13.90 4.29 0.29
C ALA A 104 -13.97 4.08 -1.23
N GLY A 105 -14.32 2.86 -1.72
CA GLY A 105 -14.47 2.54 -3.13
C GLY A 105 -13.22 1.93 -3.80
N ILE A 106 -12.26 1.43 -3.03
CA ILE A 106 -11.12 0.66 -3.57
C ILE A 106 -11.53 -0.81 -3.68
N GLU A 107 -11.65 -1.32 -4.88
CA GLU A 107 -12.11 -2.70 -5.17
C GLU A 107 -10.95 -3.67 -5.45
N LEU A 108 -9.77 -3.17 -5.75
CA LEU A 108 -8.61 -3.99 -6.13
C LEU A 108 -7.38 -3.59 -5.32
N PHE A 109 -6.68 -4.60 -4.77
CA PHE A 109 -5.43 -4.41 -4.05
C PHE A 109 -4.31 -5.19 -4.73
N MET A 110 -3.29 -4.48 -5.22
CA MET A 110 -2.05 -5.04 -5.71
C MET A 110 -1.00 -4.96 -4.60
N LEU A 111 -0.83 -6.05 -3.87
CA LEU A 111 0.00 -6.07 -2.67
C LEU A 111 1.41 -6.58 -2.94
N GLN A 112 2.38 -5.97 -2.27
CA GLN A 112 3.80 -6.33 -2.33
C GLN A 112 4.26 -6.82 -0.97
N PHE A 113 5.12 -7.83 -0.97
CA PHE A 113 5.63 -8.52 0.22
C PHE A 113 7.14 -8.76 0.13
N GLN A 114 7.84 -8.78 1.27
CA GLN A 114 9.26 -9.13 1.36
C GLN A 114 9.58 -9.80 2.71
N PRO A 115 10.08 -11.05 2.72
CA PRO A 115 10.20 -11.99 1.59
C PRO A 115 8.84 -12.36 0.99
N PHE A 116 8.78 -12.50 -0.35
CA PHE A 116 7.51 -12.55 -1.05
C PHE A 116 6.61 -13.70 -0.58
N GLU A 117 7.07 -14.94 -0.69
CA GLU A 117 6.24 -16.12 -0.44
C GLU A 117 5.81 -16.23 1.04
N ALA A 118 6.74 -16.07 1.96
CA ALA A 118 6.46 -16.20 3.40
C ALA A 118 5.47 -15.14 3.89
N GLU A 119 5.63 -13.89 3.46
CA GLU A 119 4.74 -12.79 3.84
C GLU A 119 3.38 -12.87 3.15
N MET A 120 3.33 -13.32 1.90
CA MET A 120 2.08 -13.56 1.19
C MET A 120 1.26 -14.67 1.85
N ARG A 121 1.92 -15.77 2.25
CA ARG A 121 1.28 -16.87 2.98
C ARG A 121 0.72 -16.38 4.32
N ARG A 122 1.52 -15.68 5.11
CA ARG A 122 1.09 -15.07 6.38
C ARG A 122 -0.12 -14.15 6.18
N PHE A 123 -0.09 -13.31 5.18
CA PHE A 123 -1.21 -12.43 4.85
C PHE A 123 -2.48 -13.22 4.51
N ALA A 124 -2.35 -14.28 3.74
CA ALA A 124 -3.48 -15.14 3.38
C ALA A 124 -4.09 -15.86 4.59
N GLU A 125 -3.26 -16.34 5.50
CA GLU A 125 -3.69 -17.09 6.68
C GLU A 125 -4.23 -16.19 7.80
N GLU A 126 -3.60 -15.02 8.00
CA GLU A 126 -3.87 -14.19 9.17
C GLU A 126 -4.72 -12.94 8.86
N VAL A 127 -4.53 -12.30 7.71
CA VAL A 127 -5.20 -11.03 7.42
C VAL A 127 -6.49 -11.24 6.63
N ILE A 128 -6.48 -12.07 5.58
CA ILE A 128 -7.67 -12.26 4.73
C ILE A 128 -8.90 -12.73 5.53
N PRO A 129 -8.79 -13.72 6.45
CA PRO A 129 -9.94 -14.12 7.26
C PRO A 129 -10.51 -12.95 8.09
N ARG A 130 -9.64 -12.10 8.65
CA ARG A 130 -10.04 -10.93 9.44
C ARG A 130 -10.71 -9.83 8.60
N VAL A 131 -10.34 -9.70 7.33
CA VAL A 131 -11.03 -8.80 6.40
C VAL A 131 -12.46 -9.29 6.15
N ARG A 132 -12.65 -10.61 6.00
CA ARG A 132 -13.94 -11.23 5.63
C ARG A 132 -14.91 -11.39 6.82
N SER A 133 -14.40 -11.57 8.03
CA SER A 133 -15.21 -11.92 9.22
C SER A 133 -15.76 -10.71 9.97
N ALA A 134 -15.39 -9.49 9.60
CA ALA A 134 -16.01 -8.33 10.23
C ALA A 134 -17.47 -8.18 9.75
N PRO A 135 -18.42 -7.96 10.65
CA PRO A 135 -19.79 -7.65 10.25
C PRO A 135 -19.82 -6.37 9.42
N ASN A 136 -20.63 -6.38 8.37
CA ASN A 136 -20.95 -5.18 7.58
C ASN A 136 -21.60 -4.12 8.46
#